data_088155510fd463f004fb8cd34ef47033
#
_entry.id   088155510fd463f004fb8cd34ef47033
#
_cell.length_a   1.000
_cell.length_b   1.000
_cell.length_c   1.000
_cell.angle_alpha   90.00
_cell.angle_beta   90.00
_cell.angle_gamma   90.00
#
_symmetry.space_group_name_H-M   'P 1'
#
loop_
_entity.id
_entity.type
_entity.pdbx_description
1 polymer ?
#
loop_
_entity_poly.entity_id
_entity_poly.type
_entity_poly.pdbx_seq_one_letter_code
_entity_poly.pdbx_strand_id
1 'polypeptide(L)'
;MINMPSFKETYEAIKADISNGEKNFNVECTMLPDGMKTEVKMGAKPFVYTIDAPPGLDGLNEGPSPLLVILASIGACIIAVTKFWSKIMDIQIDEMKVFSRGHINLGAIFGLDDNMLAGYDKLEPIIKIKSPAPKEKVEAMMEKVLTHCPIITNINGASPITPKVQIKKSE
;
A
#
# COMPACT_ATOMS: atom_id res chain seq x y z
N MET A 1 22.52 -6.83 9.76
CA MET A 1 22.18 -5.40 9.50
C MET A 1 21.83 -5.26 8.03
N ILE A 2 20.70 -4.61 7.66
CA ILE A 2 20.31 -4.42 6.26
C ILE A 2 21.32 -3.47 5.60
N ASN A 3 22.02 -3.93 4.55
CA ASN A 3 22.93 -3.07 3.78
C ASN A 3 22.11 -2.26 2.76
N MET A 4 22.12 -0.94 2.86
CA MET A 4 21.36 -0.02 2.00
C MET A 4 22.22 1.23 1.66
N PRO A 5 23.32 1.08 0.90
CA PRO A 5 24.21 2.20 0.62
C PRO A 5 23.49 3.34 -0.13
N SER A 6 22.70 3.03 -1.15
CA SER A 6 21.92 4.00 -1.92
C SER A 6 20.84 4.73 -1.09
N PHE A 7 20.35 4.12 -0.01
CA PHE A 7 19.44 4.80 0.92
C PHE A 7 20.12 5.99 1.61
N LYS A 8 21.35 5.80 2.08
CA LYS A 8 22.09 6.87 2.77
C LYS A 8 22.33 8.08 1.84
N GLU A 9 22.76 7.82 0.61
CA GLU A 9 22.97 8.88 -0.39
C GLU A 9 21.68 9.65 -0.68
N THR A 10 20.58 8.91 -0.94
CA THR A 10 19.27 9.52 -1.19
C THR A 10 18.78 10.31 0.02
N TYR A 11 18.92 9.78 1.23
CA TYR A 11 18.50 10.45 2.46
C TYR A 11 19.27 11.76 2.68
N GLU A 12 20.59 11.77 2.52
CA GLU A 12 21.40 12.99 2.67
C GLU A 12 21.10 14.02 1.57
N ALA A 13 20.85 13.58 0.35
CA ALA A 13 20.43 14.49 -0.73
C ALA A 13 19.07 15.16 -0.45
N ILE A 14 18.09 14.40 0.04
CA ILE A 14 16.76 14.94 0.41
C ILE A 14 16.88 15.84 1.65
N LYS A 15 17.73 15.49 2.62
CA LYS A 15 17.98 16.29 3.81
C LYS A 15 18.63 17.65 3.48
N ALA A 16 19.50 17.67 2.47
CA ALA A 16 20.11 18.90 1.98
C ALA A 16 19.11 19.80 1.22
N ASP A 17 18.21 19.20 0.44
CA ASP A 17 17.13 19.88 -0.27
C ASP A 17 15.92 18.95 -0.39
N ILE A 18 14.82 19.31 0.27
CA ILE A 18 13.59 18.52 0.35
C ILE A 18 12.97 18.25 -1.04
N SER A 19 13.20 19.14 -2.02
CA SER A 19 12.69 19.01 -3.38
C SER A 19 13.26 17.78 -4.13
N ASN A 20 14.43 17.29 -3.73
CA ASN A 20 15.01 16.05 -4.25
C ASN A 20 14.16 14.80 -3.92
N GLY A 21 13.25 14.94 -2.96
CA GLY A 21 12.29 13.89 -2.57
C GLY A 21 11.05 13.83 -3.43
N GLU A 22 10.79 14.79 -4.32
CA GLU A 22 9.60 14.80 -5.16
C GLU A 22 9.65 13.70 -6.21
N LYS A 23 8.60 12.88 -6.27
CA LYS A 23 8.49 11.74 -7.21
C LYS A 23 7.06 11.61 -7.71
N ASN A 24 6.93 11.29 -9.00
CA ASN A 24 5.67 10.92 -9.63
C ASN A 24 5.66 9.40 -9.89
N PHE A 25 4.56 8.76 -9.55
CA PHE A 25 4.35 7.34 -9.81
C PHE A 25 3.14 7.17 -10.73
N ASN A 26 3.26 6.28 -11.72
CA ASN A 26 2.21 5.97 -12.67
C ASN A 26 1.99 4.46 -12.71
N VAL A 27 0.73 4.06 -12.79
CA VAL A 27 0.27 2.68 -12.98
C VAL A 27 -0.79 2.69 -14.07
N GLU A 28 -0.72 1.72 -14.97
CA GLU A 28 -1.73 1.48 -15.99
C GLU A 28 -2.52 0.23 -15.62
N CYS A 29 -3.85 0.32 -15.68
CA CYS A 29 -4.76 -0.78 -15.47
C CYS A 29 -5.63 -0.95 -16.70
N THR A 30 -5.62 -2.15 -17.29
CA THR A 30 -6.36 -2.48 -18.52
C THR A 30 -7.32 -3.61 -18.26
N MET A 31 -8.60 -3.39 -18.58
CA MET A 31 -9.64 -4.43 -18.52
C MET A 31 -9.30 -5.55 -19.50
N LEU A 32 -9.31 -6.79 -19.04
CA LEU A 32 -9.20 -7.96 -19.90
C LEU A 32 -10.60 -8.53 -20.24
N PRO A 33 -10.74 -9.23 -21.39
CA PRO A 33 -12.04 -9.65 -21.88
C PRO A 33 -12.72 -10.75 -21.04
N ASP A 34 -11.94 -11.53 -20.27
CA ASP A 34 -12.45 -12.69 -19.56
C ASP A 34 -12.66 -12.39 -18.08
N GLY A 35 -13.87 -12.59 -17.57
CA GLY A 35 -14.23 -12.45 -16.16
C GLY A 35 -14.00 -11.03 -15.63
N MET A 36 -13.52 -10.92 -14.41
CA MET A 36 -13.22 -9.64 -13.72
C MET A 36 -11.74 -9.27 -13.76
N LYS A 37 -10.99 -9.83 -14.72
CA LYS A 37 -9.54 -9.65 -14.79
C LYS A 37 -9.13 -8.26 -15.25
N THR A 38 -8.10 -7.76 -14.59
CA THR A 38 -7.41 -6.51 -14.94
C THR A 38 -5.92 -6.77 -15.04
N GLU A 39 -5.30 -6.43 -16.17
CA GLU A 39 -3.85 -6.36 -16.28
C GLU A 39 -3.35 -5.08 -15.63
N VAL A 40 -2.34 -5.16 -14.78
CA VAL A 40 -1.71 -4.02 -14.11
C VAL A 40 -0.25 -3.94 -14.50
N LYS A 41 0.17 -2.78 -14.99
CA LYS A 41 1.56 -2.45 -15.33
C LYS A 41 2.08 -1.33 -14.44
N MET A 42 3.15 -1.57 -13.70
CA MET A 42 3.73 -0.61 -12.76
C MET A 42 5.21 -0.34 -13.04
N GLY A 43 5.60 0.92 -12.99
CA GLY A 43 6.99 1.36 -13.05
C GLY A 43 7.57 1.47 -14.45
N ALA A 44 8.77 2.04 -14.55
CA ALA A 44 9.47 2.29 -15.81
C ALA A 44 9.97 1.01 -16.51
N LYS A 45 10.32 -0.03 -15.74
CA LYS A 45 10.41 -1.43 -16.20
C LYS A 45 9.18 -2.12 -15.64
N PRO A 46 8.10 -2.25 -16.40
CA PRO A 46 6.81 -2.59 -15.83
C PRO A 46 6.83 -3.98 -15.20
N PHE A 47 6.52 -4.02 -13.91
CA PHE A 47 6.03 -5.24 -13.29
C PHE A 47 4.61 -5.44 -13.81
N VAL A 48 4.35 -6.59 -14.42
CA VAL A 48 3.03 -6.94 -14.97
C VAL A 48 2.43 -8.04 -14.12
N TYR A 49 1.21 -7.86 -13.67
CA TYR A 49 0.46 -8.88 -12.93
C TYR A 49 -1.04 -8.72 -13.15
N THR A 50 -1.79 -9.78 -12.83
CA THR A 50 -3.24 -9.80 -12.94
C THR A 50 -3.86 -9.50 -11.59
N ILE A 51 -4.87 -8.64 -11.58
CA ILE A 51 -5.84 -8.50 -10.51
C ILE A 51 -7.14 -9.15 -10.97
N ASP A 52 -7.81 -9.89 -10.10
CA ASP A 52 -9.05 -10.59 -10.42
C ASP A 52 -9.98 -10.60 -9.19
N ALA A 53 -11.19 -11.09 -9.38
CA ALA A 53 -12.16 -11.30 -8.31
C ALA A 53 -12.29 -12.79 -7.96
N PRO A 54 -12.83 -13.13 -6.78
CA PRO A 54 -13.20 -14.51 -6.47
C PRO A 54 -14.41 -14.97 -7.28
N PRO A 55 -14.63 -16.30 -7.43
CA PRO A 55 -15.74 -16.83 -8.23
C PRO A 55 -17.13 -16.34 -7.82
N GLY A 56 -17.35 -16.03 -6.53
CA GLY A 56 -18.61 -15.46 -6.05
C GLY A 56 -18.91 -14.04 -6.56
N LEU A 57 -17.95 -13.40 -7.21
CA LEU A 57 -18.07 -12.09 -7.89
C LEU A 57 -17.74 -12.21 -9.39
N ASP A 58 -18.00 -13.37 -9.98
CA ASP A 58 -17.76 -13.68 -11.40
C ASP A 58 -16.30 -13.58 -11.86
N GLY A 59 -15.36 -13.67 -10.94
CA GLY A 59 -13.92 -13.76 -11.22
C GLY A 59 -13.44 -15.20 -11.39
N LEU A 60 -12.26 -15.36 -11.98
CA LEU A 60 -11.60 -16.66 -12.17
C LEU A 60 -10.58 -16.99 -11.07
N ASN A 61 -10.36 -16.06 -10.13
CA ASN A 61 -9.38 -16.17 -9.05
C ASN A 61 -7.94 -16.41 -9.55
N GLU A 62 -7.58 -15.79 -10.68
CA GLU A 62 -6.25 -15.86 -11.30
C GLU A 62 -5.29 -14.79 -10.75
N GLY A 63 -5.76 -13.94 -9.86
CA GLY A 63 -4.98 -12.92 -9.17
C GLY A 63 -5.63 -12.46 -7.87
N PRO A 64 -4.93 -11.67 -7.04
CA PRO A 64 -5.53 -11.09 -5.85
C PRO A 64 -6.62 -10.09 -6.23
N SER A 65 -7.67 -9.97 -5.41
CA SER A 65 -8.65 -8.90 -5.60
C SER A 65 -8.06 -7.52 -5.26
N PRO A 66 -8.62 -6.42 -5.82
CA PRO A 66 -8.18 -5.05 -5.48
C PRO A 66 -8.20 -4.78 -3.97
N LEU A 67 -9.16 -5.35 -3.25
CA LEU A 67 -9.30 -5.24 -1.81
C LEU A 67 -8.12 -5.90 -1.07
N LEU A 68 -7.67 -7.08 -1.52
CA LEU A 68 -6.47 -7.73 -0.97
C LEU A 68 -5.20 -6.94 -1.28
N VAL A 69 -5.12 -6.30 -2.45
CA VAL A 69 -3.98 -5.44 -2.83
C VAL A 69 -3.85 -4.24 -1.90
N ILE A 70 -4.96 -3.62 -1.49
CA ILE A 70 -4.95 -2.55 -0.48
C ILE A 70 -4.38 -3.07 0.85
N LEU A 71 -4.84 -4.22 1.35
CA LEU A 71 -4.34 -4.81 2.59
C LEU A 71 -2.84 -5.16 2.50
N ALA A 72 -2.42 -5.72 1.36
CA ALA A 72 -1.01 -6.02 1.10
C ALA A 72 -0.16 -4.74 1.07
N SER A 73 -0.66 -3.67 0.45
CA SER A 73 0.01 -2.38 0.37
C SER A 73 0.22 -1.75 1.75
N ILE A 74 -0.76 -1.84 2.66
CA ILE A 74 -0.63 -1.40 4.05
C ILE A 74 0.54 -2.12 4.72
N GLY A 75 0.54 -3.45 4.69
CA GLY A 75 1.58 -4.25 5.33
C GLY A 75 2.97 -4.03 4.75
N ALA A 76 3.09 -4.03 3.42
CA ALA A 76 4.35 -3.81 2.72
C ALA A 76 4.92 -2.41 2.98
N CYS A 77 4.06 -1.38 3.01
CA CYS A 77 4.49 -0.02 3.28
C CYS A 77 4.99 0.14 4.72
N ILE A 78 4.27 -0.40 5.71
CA ILE A 78 4.71 -0.40 7.11
C ILE A 78 6.09 -1.05 7.24
N ILE A 79 6.32 -2.22 6.61
CA ILE A 79 7.63 -2.89 6.64
C ILE A 79 8.72 -2.03 5.97
N ALA A 80 8.45 -1.44 4.81
CA ALA A 80 9.41 -0.60 4.11
C ALA A 80 9.81 0.63 4.94
N VAL A 81 8.82 1.34 5.49
CA VAL A 81 9.06 2.53 6.32
C VAL A 81 9.77 2.14 7.63
N THR A 82 9.47 0.97 8.21
CA THR A 82 10.22 0.45 9.36
C THR A 82 11.70 0.26 9.03
N LYS A 83 12.02 -0.29 7.85
CA LYS A 83 13.43 -0.43 7.42
C LYS A 83 14.13 0.92 7.29
N PHE A 84 13.47 1.97 6.84
CA PHE A 84 14.04 3.32 6.78
C PHE A 84 14.28 3.87 8.20
N TRP A 85 13.28 3.86 9.06
CA TRP A 85 13.42 4.39 10.42
C TRP A 85 14.38 3.57 11.28
N SER A 86 14.46 2.24 11.09
CA SER A 86 15.47 1.41 11.77
C SER A 86 16.90 1.84 11.45
N LYS A 87 17.14 2.33 10.22
CA LYS A 87 18.44 2.90 9.82
C LYS A 87 18.68 4.29 10.39
N ILE A 88 17.66 5.15 10.34
CA ILE A 88 17.77 6.53 10.85
C ILE A 88 18.02 6.54 12.36
N MET A 89 17.35 5.64 13.10
CA MET A 89 17.42 5.56 14.56
C MET A 89 18.45 4.53 15.08
N ASP A 90 19.18 3.85 14.20
CA ASP A 90 20.13 2.79 14.51
C ASP A 90 19.53 1.68 15.41
N ILE A 91 18.34 1.21 15.03
CA ILE A 91 17.62 0.13 15.71
C ILE A 91 17.68 -1.13 14.87
N GLN A 92 18.23 -2.21 15.43
CA GLN A 92 18.25 -3.52 14.76
C GLN A 92 16.88 -4.18 14.82
N ILE A 93 16.40 -4.68 13.67
CA ILE A 93 15.20 -5.50 13.54
C ILE A 93 15.62 -6.85 12.98
N ASP A 94 15.35 -7.92 13.72
CA ASP A 94 15.69 -9.31 13.31
C ASP A 94 14.57 -9.91 12.47
N GLU A 95 13.32 -9.72 12.87
CA GLU A 95 12.14 -10.23 12.18
C GLU A 95 10.97 -9.25 12.29
N MET A 96 10.21 -9.13 11.23
CA MET A 96 8.97 -8.35 11.22
C MET A 96 7.93 -9.04 10.36
N LYS A 97 6.70 -9.15 10.89
CA LYS A 97 5.51 -9.60 10.16
C LYS A 97 4.37 -8.63 10.39
N VAL A 98 3.63 -8.35 9.34
CA VAL A 98 2.41 -7.54 9.40
C VAL A 98 1.25 -8.34 8.83
N PHE A 99 0.20 -8.51 9.63
CA PHE A 99 -1.07 -9.10 9.20
C PHE A 99 -2.07 -7.95 9.07
N SER A 100 -2.46 -7.62 7.84
CA SER A 100 -3.48 -6.60 7.59
C SER A 100 -4.85 -7.27 7.50
N ARG A 101 -5.78 -6.83 8.33
CA ARG A 101 -7.19 -7.27 8.32
C ARG A 101 -8.06 -6.12 7.88
N GLY A 102 -9.13 -6.42 7.16
CA GLY A 102 -10.15 -5.46 6.76
C GLY A 102 -11.52 -6.09 6.84
N HIS A 103 -12.50 -5.31 7.28
CA HIS A 103 -13.92 -5.66 7.23
C HIS A 103 -14.62 -4.79 6.18
N ILE A 104 -15.48 -5.38 5.37
CA ILE A 104 -16.26 -4.71 4.33
C ILE A 104 -17.62 -5.38 4.18
N ASN A 105 -18.64 -4.60 3.85
CA ASN A 105 -19.91 -5.12 3.40
C ASN A 105 -20.01 -4.94 1.87
N LEU A 106 -20.10 -6.05 1.13
CA LEU A 106 -20.17 -6.02 -0.33
C LEU A 106 -21.49 -5.40 -0.86
N GLY A 107 -22.55 -5.36 -0.07
CA GLY A 107 -23.80 -4.70 -0.43
C GLY A 107 -23.64 -3.22 -0.78
N ALA A 108 -22.66 -2.57 -0.12
CA ALA A 108 -22.35 -1.17 -0.41
C ALA A 108 -21.71 -0.97 -1.81
N ILE A 109 -20.92 -1.93 -2.30
CA ILE A 109 -20.33 -1.88 -3.66
C ILE A 109 -21.44 -1.96 -4.74
N PHE A 110 -22.52 -2.68 -4.44
CA PHE A 110 -23.66 -2.82 -5.35
C PHE A 110 -24.72 -1.71 -5.20
N GLY A 111 -24.47 -0.73 -4.33
CA GLY A 111 -25.41 0.36 -4.09
C GLY A 111 -26.75 -0.09 -3.46
N LEU A 112 -26.73 -1.16 -2.64
CA LEU A 112 -27.93 -1.68 -2.00
C LEU A 112 -28.40 -0.85 -0.81
N ASP A 113 -27.51 -0.03 -0.25
CA ASP A 113 -27.81 0.95 0.79
C ASP A 113 -26.83 2.13 0.69
N ASP A 114 -27.34 3.29 0.35
CA ASP A 114 -26.57 4.53 0.16
C ASP A 114 -25.91 5.06 1.46
N ASN A 115 -26.33 4.57 2.63
CA ASN A 115 -25.73 4.94 3.91
C ASN A 115 -24.53 4.04 4.28
N MET A 116 -24.29 2.96 3.54
CA MET A 116 -23.14 2.09 3.77
C MET A 116 -21.86 2.64 3.13
N LEU A 117 -20.75 2.50 3.83
CA LEU A 117 -19.43 2.80 3.27
C LEU A 117 -19.04 1.74 2.23
N ALA A 118 -18.86 2.15 0.97
CA ALA A 118 -18.40 1.28 -0.11
C ALA A 118 -16.88 1.01 -0.06
N GLY A 119 -16.38 0.68 1.11
CA GLY A 119 -14.97 0.42 1.38
C GLY A 119 -14.81 -0.33 2.69
N TYR A 120 -13.57 -0.51 3.12
CA TYR A 120 -13.32 -1.06 4.45
C TYR A 120 -13.82 -0.08 5.54
N ASP A 121 -14.72 -0.53 6.37
CA ASP A 121 -15.17 0.20 7.57
C ASP A 121 -14.21 -0.01 8.75
N LYS A 122 -13.42 -1.07 8.70
CA LYS A 122 -12.36 -1.35 9.67
C LYS A 122 -11.12 -1.89 8.96
N LEU A 123 -9.96 -1.27 9.26
CA LEU A 123 -8.63 -1.70 8.84
C LEU A 123 -7.74 -1.88 10.07
N GLU A 124 -7.15 -3.06 10.24
CA GLU A 124 -6.37 -3.41 11.41
C GLU A 124 -5.05 -4.09 11.00
N PRO A 125 -3.94 -3.35 10.89
CA PRO A 125 -2.62 -3.95 10.75
C PRO A 125 -2.12 -4.46 12.11
N ILE A 126 -1.88 -5.76 12.23
CA ILE A 126 -1.28 -6.42 13.39
C ILE A 126 0.20 -6.59 13.11
N ILE A 127 1.04 -5.89 13.86
CA ILE A 127 2.48 -5.81 13.65
C ILE A 127 3.19 -6.65 14.70
N LYS A 128 4.04 -7.60 14.26
CA LYS A 128 4.90 -8.42 15.11
C LYS A 128 6.35 -8.13 14.77
N ILE A 129 7.14 -7.71 15.77
CA ILE A 129 8.54 -7.35 15.62
C ILE A 129 9.38 -8.15 16.61
N LYS A 130 10.56 -8.62 16.14
CA LYS A 130 11.62 -9.17 16.96
C LYS A 130 12.86 -8.29 16.81
N SER A 131 13.37 -7.80 17.93
CA SER A 131 14.52 -6.89 17.98
C SER A 131 15.28 -7.09 19.28
N PRO A 132 16.62 -6.98 19.28
CA PRO A 132 17.43 -6.96 20.50
C PRO A 132 17.42 -5.57 21.20
N ALA A 133 16.86 -4.54 20.55
CA ALA A 133 16.81 -3.19 21.11
C ALA A 133 15.78 -3.12 22.26
N PRO A 134 15.94 -2.17 23.22
CA PRO A 134 14.96 -1.90 24.26
C PRO A 134 13.57 -1.63 23.68
N LYS A 135 12.54 -2.15 24.34
CA LYS A 135 11.13 -2.07 23.90
C LYS A 135 10.71 -0.63 23.61
N GLU A 136 11.06 0.29 24.49
CA GLU A 136 10.71 1.71 24.40
C GLU A 136 11.30 2.38 23.14
N LYS A 137 12.51 1.97 22.72
CA LYS A 137 13.12 2.46 21.47
C LYS A 137 12.39 1.94 20.25
N VAL A 138 11.97 0.67 20.26
CA VAL A 138 11.20 0.08 19.16
C VAL A 138 9.81 0.72 19.08
N GLU A 139 9.15 0.98 20.20
CA GLU A 139 7.84 1.66 20.25
C GLU A 139 7.95 3.09 19.70
N ALA A 140 8.94 3.87 20.14
CA ALA A 140 9.19 5.22 19.63
C ALA A 140 9.48 5.23 18.10
N MET A 141 10.22 4.25 17.61
CA MET A 141 10.42 4.07 16.16
C MET A 141 9.09 3.76 15.47
N MET A 142 8.27 2.87 16.02
CA MET A 142 6.99 2.52 15.41
C MET A 142 5.99 3.67 15.36
N GLU A 143 5.99 4.58 16.33
CA GLU A 143 5.23 5.83 16.24
C GLU A 143 5.64 6.65 15.01
N LYS A 144 6.95 6.79 14.76
CA LYS A 144 7.45 7.47 13.55
C LYS A 144 7.02 6.73 12.29
N VAL A 145 7.12 5.40 12.28
CA VAL A 145 6.71 4.57 11.13
C VAL A 145 5.24 4.79 10.79
N LEU A 146 4.35 4.70 11.76
CA LEU A 146 2.90 4.81 11.53
C LEU A 146 2.50 6.24 11.12
N THR A 147 3.13 7.25 11.70
CA THR A 147 2.87 8.66 11.35
C THR A 147 3.38 9.03 9.95
N HIS A 148 4.47 8.38 9.49
CA HIS A 148 5.10 8.70 8.20
C HIS A 148 4.89 7.61 7.14
N CYS A 149 3.92 6.71 7.34
CA CYS A 149 3.58 5.70 6.34
C CYS A 149 2.67 6.30 5.26
N PRO A 150 3.12 6.44 3.99
CA PRO A 150 2.33 7.07 2.93
C PRO A 150 0.97 6.40 2.72
N ILE A 151 0.91 5.07 2.79
CA ILE A 151 -0.35 4.34 2.57
C ILE A 151 -1.36 4.62 3.69
N ILE A 152 -0.92 4.62 4.97
CA ILE A 152 -1.79 4.96 6.10
C ILE A 152 -2.28 6.40 5.97
N THR A 153 -1.39 7.32 5.62
CA THR A 153 -1.73 8.74 5.43
C THR A 153 -2.78 8.93 4.32
N ASN A 154 -2.62 8.24 3.19
CA ASN A 154 -3.57 8.31 2.08
C ASN A 154 -4.94 7.70 2.45
N ILE A 155 -4.96 6.55 3.13
CA ILE A 155 -6.19 5.90 3.58
C ILE A 155 -6.95 6.77 4.58
N ASN A 156 -6.25 7.52 5.43
CA ASN A 156 -6.84 8.50 6.35
C ASN A 156 -7.32 9.79 5.66
N GLY A 157 -7.37 9.81 4.33
CA GLY A 157 -7.99 10.89 3.55
C GLY A 157 -7.11 12.11 3.29
N ALA A 158 -5.78 12.00 3.45
CA ALA A 158 -4.86 13.11 3.21
C ALA A 158 -4.75 13.53 1.72
N SER A 159 -5.16 12.66 0.78
CA SER A 159 -5.08 12.94 -0.66
C SER A 159 -6.43 12.74 -1.32
N PRO A 160 -7.05 13.79 -1.87
CA PRO A 160 -8.31 13.67 -2.60
C PRO A 160 -8.10 12.93 -3.93
N ILE A 161 -9.06 12.10 -4.30
CA ILE A 161 -9.10 11.44 -5.60
C ILE A 161 -9.92 12.31 -6.56
N THR A 162 -9.32 12.70 -7.69
CA THR A 162 -9.96 13.55 -8.71
C THR A 162 -9.99 12.79 -10.05
N PRO A 163 -11.01 11.94 -10.30
CA PRO A 163 -11.08 11.15 -11.52
C PRO A 163 -11.35 12.04 -12.74
N LYS A 164 -10.72 11.69 -13.88
CA LYS A 164 -10.99 12.27 -15.19
C LYS A 164 -11.55 11.19 -16.09
N VAL A 165 -12.81 11.32 -16.53
CA VAL A 165 -13.47 10.35 -17.38
C VAL A 165 -13.42 10.81 -18.83
N GLN A 166 -12.93 9.96 -19.73
CA GLN A 166 -12.93 10.20 -21.18
C GLN A 166 -13.70 9.05 -21.85
N ILE A 167 -14.80 9.38 -22.51
CA ILE A 167 -15.65 8.40 -23.19
C ILE A 167 -15.44 8.56 -24.71
N LYS A 168 -15.03 7.46 -25.35
CA LYS A 168 -14.97 7.35 -26.81
C LYS A 168 -16.06 6.38 -27.27
N LYS A 169 -16.79 6.74 -28.33
CA LYS A 169 -17.75 5.83 -28.95
C LYS A 169 -16.97 4.72 -29.70
N SER A 170 -17.33 3.46 -29.49
CA SER A 170 -16.85 2.36 -30.31
C SER A 170 -17.49 2.43 -31.69
N GLU A 171 -16.71 2.20 -32.71
CA GLU A 171 -17.20 2.05 -34.09
C GLU A 171 -17.89 0.71 -34.29
#